data_269b4e8514819ee8f50c9782e6f53a91
#
_entry.id   269b4e8514819ee8f50c9782e6f53a91
#
_cell.length_a   1.000
_cell.length_b   1.000
_cell.length_c   1.000
_cell.angle_alpha   90.00
_cell.angle_beta   90.00
_cell.angle_gamma   90.00
#
_symmetry.space_group_name_H-M   'P 1'
#
loop_
_entity.id
_entity.type
_entity.pdbx_description
1 polymer ?
#
loop_
_entity_poly.entity_id
_entity_poly.type
_entity_poly.pdbx_seq_one_letter_code
_entity_poly.pdbx_strand_id
1 'polypeptide(L)'
;LVFPLQNKVDSDLESLSNEIGSFLVKKVTWVNDFNIVKGFLNLKIFDAFYLNFLKGMDKQSSYGHKSIDKEKGITLVEFSSPNTNKPLHLGHVRNNLLGDSISRILNANGYKTIKTQIINDRGIHICKSMVSWIKFAKGSTPKSKGIKPDKFVGNFYVLFEKEYQKQIKVLVNKGYKKDDAEKKAPIFLEAKEMLKKWESGDEKTIKLWKKMNSWVYEGFDKTYNSLGIEFDKNYYESNTYLKGKKIVEQGISNGI
;
A
#
# COMPACT_ATOMS: atom_id res chain seq x y z
N LEU A 1 -12.73 33.90 25.16
CA LEU A 1 -13.90 33.85 26.02
C LEU A 1 -13.59 34.49 27.38
N VAL A 2 -14.27 35.55 27.76
CA VAL A 2 -14.01 36.25 29.02
C VAL A 2 -14.92 35.73 30.15
N PHE A 3 -16.02 35.05 29.82
CA PHE A 3 -16.99 34.52 30.78
C PHE A 3 -16.39 33.76 31.99
N PRO A 4 -15.37 32.89 31.86
CA PRO A 4 -14.82 32.19 33.02
C PRO A 4 -14.11 33.11 34.03
N LEU A 5 -13.72 34.32 33.61
CA LEU A 5 -13.04 35.30 34.46
C LEU A 5 -14.02 36.18 35.22
N GLN A 6 -15.22 36.39 34.69
CA GLN A 6 -16.25 37.25 35.30
C GLN A 6 -16.57 36.81 36.74
N ASN A 7 -16.62 35.50 37.00
CA ASN A 7 -16.91 34.98 38.35
C ASN A 7 -15.77 35.17 39.35
N LYS A 8 -14.60 35.66 38.90
CA LYS A 8 -13.41 35.85 39.72
C LYS A 8 -13.08 37.31 40.00
N VAL A 9 -13.80 38.20 39.35
CA VAL A 9 -13.57 39.66 39.41
C VAL A 9 -14.90 40.34 39.56
N ASP A 10 -15.00 41.32 40.47
CA ASP A 10 -16.19 42.10 40.69
C ASP A 10 -16.26 43.22 39.61
N SER A 11 -16.59 42.82 38.39
CA SER A 11 -16.71 43.69 37.21
C SER A 11 -17.71 43.11 36.23
N ASP A 12 -18.43 43.99 35.52
CA ASP A 12 -19.28 43.53 34.42
C ASP A 12 -18.45 43.02 33.24
N LEU A 13 -19.06 42.17 32.42
CA LEU A 13 -18.39 41.45 31.33
C LEU A 13 -17.81 42.39 30.27
N GLU A 14 -18.45 43.52 30.01
CA GLU A 14 -18.01 44.47 28.98
C GLU A 14 -16.81 45.29 29.47
N SER A 15 -16.85 45.80 30.70
CA SER A 15 -15.71 46.47 31.33
C SER A 15 -14.48 45.58 31.44
N LEU A 16 -14.66 44.35 31.92
CA LEU A 16 -13.57 43.35 32.00
C LEU A 16 -13.00 43.04 30.62
N SER A 17 -13.82 42.87 29.61
CA SER A 17 -13.37 42.61 28.24
C SER A 17 -12.61 43.79 27.65
N ASN A 18 -13.03 45.04 27.92
CA ASN A 18 -12.37 46.25 27.48
C ASN A 18 -11.00 46.41 28.16
N GLU A 19 -10.91 46.15 29.46
CA GLU A 19 -9.62 46.16 30.18
C GLU A 19 -8.64 45.15 29.63
N ILE A 20 -9.08 43.89 29.45
CA ILE A 20 -8.24 42.82 28.90
C ILE A 20 -7.83 43.16 27.46
N GLY A 21 -8.74 43.61 26.62
CA GLY A 21 -8.46 43.98 25.23
C GLY A 21 -7.43 45.09 25.12
N SER A 22 -7.61 46.18 25.91
CA SER A 22 -6.69 47.31 25.99
C SER A 22 -5.34 46.92 26.50
N PHE A 23 -5.25 46.04 27.50
CA PHE A 23 -4.02 45.49 27.99
C PHE A 23 -3.30 44.68 26.90
N LEU A 24 -3.99 43.80 26.17
CA LEU A 24 -3.43 42.99 25.12
C LEU A 24 -2.86 43.85 23.97
N VAL A 25 -3.61 44.86 23.50
CA VAL A 25 -3.15 45.80 22.47
C VAL A 25 -1.87 46.51 22.91
N LYS A 26 -1.78 46.90 24.19
CA LYS A 26 -0.63 47.63 24.74
C LYS A 26 0.58 46.73 24.97
N LYS A 27 0.38 45.46 25.34
CA LYS A 27 1.46 44.59 25.81
C LYS A 27 1.87 43.51 24.81
N VAL A 28 1.01 43.15 23.88
CA VAL A 28 1.26 42.06 22.92
C VAL A 28 1.54 42.66 21.55
N THR A 29 2.79 42.61 21.12
CA THR A 29 3.29 43.28 19.91
C THR A 29 2.65 42.90 18.60
N TRP A 30 2.00 41.74 18.55
CA TRP A 30 1.31 41.24 17.36
C TRP A 30 -0.20 41.46 17.39
N VAL A 31 -0.80 42.01 18.47
CA VAL A 31 -2.20 42.43 18.56
C VAL A 31 -2.34 43.88 18.11
N ASN A 32 -3.11 44.12 17.09
CA ASN A 32 -3.34 45.45 16.52
C ASN A 32 -4.53 46.18 17.16
N ASP A 33 -5.62 45.45 17.36
CA ASP A 33 -6.89 46.00 17.79
C ASP A 33 -7.78 44.91 18.40
N PHE A 34 -8.91 45.28 18.99
CA PHE A 34 -9.90 44.32 19.45
C PHE A 34 -11.31 44.85 19.28
N ASN A 35 -12.30 43.97 19.28
CA ASN A 35 -13.69 44.29 19.44
C ASN A 35 -14.40 43.29 20.35
N ILE A 36 -15.54 43.76 20.93
CA ILE A 36 -16.34 42.93 21.83
C ILE A 36 -17.69 42.70 21.18
N VAL A 37 -18.07 41.43 21.02
CA VAL A 37 -19.38 41.06 20.48
C VAL A 37 -20.02 40.00 21.37
N LYS A 38 -21.08 40.32 22.05
CA LYS A 38 -21.87 39.40 22.89
C LYS A 38 -20.97 38.62 23.89
N GLY A 39 -20.03 39.30 24.55
CA GLY A 39 -19.11 38.71 25.52
C GLY A 39 -17.90 37.94 24.93
N PHE A 40 -17.72 37.96 23.61
CA PHE A 40 -16.52 37.47 22.96
C PHE A 40 -15.55 38.64 22.74
N LEU A 41 -14.35 38.53 23.28
CA LEU A 41 -13.23 39.41 22.98
C LEU A 41 -12.53 38.87 21.73
N ASN A 42 -12.66 39.56 20.61
CA ASN A 42 -12.03 39.23 19.35
C ASN A 42 -10.80 40.11 19.16
N LEU A 43 -9.64 39.49 18.91
CA LEU A 43 -8.38 40.21 18.70
C LEU A 43 -8.10 40.33 17.21
N LYS A 44 -7.71 41.50 16.76
CA LYS A 44 -7.20 41.74 15.42
C LYS A 44 -5.69 41.67 15.45
N ILE A 45 -5.13 40.76 14.68
CA ILE A 45 -3.69 40.52 14.61
C ILE A 45 -3.11 41.32 13.45
N PHE A 46 -1.90 41.88 13.61
CA PHE A 46 -1.20 42.53 12.50
C PHE A 46 -0.92 41.56 11.35
N ASP A 47 -1.11 41.99 10.12
CA ASP A 47 -0.82 41.18 8.92
C ASP A 47 0.65 40.72 8.87
N ALA A 48 1.54 41.58 9.38
CA ALA A 48 2.97 41.26 9.48
C ALA A 48 3.25 39.98 10.30
N PHE A 49 2.42 39.67 11.31
CA PHE A 49 2.55 38.44 12.09
C PHE A 49 2.34 37.21 11.18
N TYR A 50 1.27 37.20 10.41
CA TYR A 50 0.95 36.09 9.51
C TYR A 50 1.99 35.97 8.40
N LEU A 51 2.44 37.07 7.83
CA LEU A 51 3.50 37.07 6.80
C LEU A 51 4.83 36.54 7.35
N ASN A 52 5.21 36.93 8.55
CA ASN A 52 6.45 36.43 9.18
C ASN A 52 6.33 34.96 9.56
N PHE A 53 5.15 34.54 10.04
CA PHE A 53 4.86 33.14 10.32
C PHE A 53 4.97 32.28 9.06
N LEU A 54 4.32 32.69 7.96
CA LEU A 54 4.40 32.00 6.66
C LEU A 54 5.84 31.94 6.13
N LYS A 55 6.58 33.03 6.19
CA LYS A 55 8.00 33.06 5.81
C LYS A 55 8.86 32.12 6.67
N GLY A 56 8.52 31.98 7.94
CA GLY A 56 9.17 31.03 8.86
C GLY A 56 8.85 29.59 8.52
N MET A 57 7.60 29.31 8.17
CA MET A 57 7.16 27.97 7.75
C MET A 57 7.79 27.54 6.43
N ASP A 58 7.86 28.43 5.43
CA ASP A 58 8.42 28.16 4.12
C ASP A 58 9.88 27.67 4.17
N LYS A 59 10.62 28.10 5.19
CA LYS A 59 11.99 27.66 5.45
C LYS A 59 12.11 26.28 6.12
N GLN A 60 10.99 25.69 6.56
CA GLN A 60 10.96 24.44 7.31
C GLN A 60 10.19 23.38 6.55
N SER A 61 10.87 22.54 5.77
CA SER A 61 10.24 21.44 5.00
C SER A 61 9.49 20.44 5.89
N SER A 62 9.74 20.42 7.19
CA SER A 62 9.12 19.52 8.17
C SER A 62 8.24 20.25 9.20
N TYR A 63 7.73 21.45 8.86
CA TYR A 63 6.83 22.18 9.76
C TYR A 63 5.62 21.33 10.18
N GLY A 64 5.36 21.27 11.48
CA GLY A 64 4.29 20.44 12.06
C GLY A 64 4.63 18.97 12.29
N HIS A 65 5.79 18.52 11.82
CA HIS A 65 6.25 17.16 12.10
C HIS A 65 6.88 17.06 13.49
N LYS A 66 6.62 15.95 14.15
CA LYS A 66 7.30 15.58 15.41
C LYS A 66 8.58 14.82 15.10
N SER A 67 9.60 15.00 15.94
CA SER A 67 10.80 14.17 15.91
C SER A 67 10.44 12.70 16.18
N ILE A 68 11.19 11.78 15.58
CA ILE A 68 10.99 10.34 15.83
C ILE A 68 11.21 10.04 17.31
N ASP A 69 10.20 9.46 17.93
CA ASP A 69 10.21 8.99 19.31
C ASP A 69 10.68 7.54 19.33
N LYS A 70 11.89 7.31 19.87
CA LYS A 70 12.46 5.95 19.93
C LYS A 70 11.71 5.01 20.88
N GLU A 71 11.01 5.56 21.87
CA GLU A 71 10.25 4.77 22.86
C GLU A 71 8.99 4.15 22.22
N LYS A 72 8.46 4.73 21.14
CA LYS A 72 7.33 4.19 20.40
C LYS A 72 7.65 2.93 19.59
N GLY A 73 8.93 2.58 19.48
CA GLY A 73 9.38 1.43 18.69
C GLY A 73 9.20 1.62 17.19
N ILE A 74 9.12 0.49 16.47
CA ILE A 74 8.97 0.46 15.01
C ILE A 74 7.56 0.00 14.66
N THR A 75 6.86 0.75 13.79
CA THR A 75 5.54 0.38 13.26
C THR A 75 5.73 -0.18 11.84
N LEU A 76 5.35 -1.44 11.63
CA LEU A 76 5.30 -2.03 10.29
C LEU A 76 3.95 -1.69 9.64
N VAL A 77 3.99 -1.19 8.40
CA VAL A 77 2.81 -0.94 7.59
C VAL A 77 2.91 -1.79 6.34
N GLU A 78 2.11 -2.87 6.31
CA GLU A 78 2.02 -3.76 5.16
C GLU A 78 0.89 -3.34 4.24
N PHE A 79 1.18 -3.20 2.95
CA PHE A 79 0.18 -2.91 1.93
C PHE A 79 0.65 -3.39 0.55
N SER A 80 -0.18 -3.24 -0.48
CA SER A 80 -0.01 -3.80 -1.83
C SER A 80 -0.10 -5.32 -1.86
N SER A 81 0.94 -6.04 -1.48
CA SER A 81 1.02 -7.52 -1.39
C SER A 81 0.38 -8.24 -2.59
N PRO A 82 0.85 -7.97 -3.82
CA PRO A 82 0.20 -8.44 -5.03
C PRO A 82 0.59 -9.86 -5.41
N ASN A 83 -0.28 -10.50 -6.23
CA ASN A 83 0.05 -11.75 -6.91
C ASN A 83 0.73 -11.47 -8.25
N THR A 84 1.74 -12.25 -8.61
CA THR A 84 2.53 -12.04 -9.85
C THR A 84 1.88 -12.58 -11.13
N ASN A 85 0.66 -13.09 -11.06
CA ASN A 85 -0.06 -13.61 -12.23
C ASN A 85 -0.91 -12.55 -12.97
N LYS A 86 -1.00 -11.33 -12.46
CA LYS A 86 -1.83 -10.25 -13.02
C LYS A 86 -1.26 -8.87 -12.67
N PRO A 87 -1.58 -7.83 -13.48
CA PRO A 87 -1.19 -6.47 -13.17
C PRO A 87 -1.93 -5.93 -11.95
N LEU A 88 -1.39 -4.85 -11.36
CA LEU A 88 -2.09 -4.09 -10.33
C LEU A 88 -3.38 -3.47 -10.91
N HIS A 89 -4.44 -3.48 -10.13
CA HIS A 89 -5.74 -2.89 -10.47
C HIS A 89 -6.15 -1.82 -9.44
N LEU A 90 -7.29 -1.14 -9.66
CA LEU A 90 -7.75 -0.04 -8.80
C LEU A 90 -7.81 -0.39 -7.31
N GLY A 91 -8.15 -1.64 -6.97
CA GLY A 91 -8.12 -2.10 -5.57
C GLY A 91 -6.71 -2.05 -4.96
N HIS A 92 -5.68 -2.43 -5.74
CA HIS A 92 -4.28 -2.27 -5.30
C HIS A 92 -3.89 -0.80 -5.21
N VAL A 93 -4.28 0.04 -6.17
CA VAL A 93 -3.98 1.48 -6.16
C VAL A 93 -4.56 2.12 -4.89
N ARG A 94 -5.84 1.84 -4.56
CA ARG A 94 -6.46 2.33 -3.32
C ARG A 94 -5.70 1.86 -2.09
N ASN A 95 -5.37 0.57 -2.01
CA ASN A 95 -4.63 -0.01 -0.90
C ASN A 95 -3.24 0.65 -0.75
N ASN A 96 -2.55 0.87 -1.86
CA ASN A 96 -1.24 1.53 -1.90
C ASN A 96 -1.29 2.96 -1.40
N LEU A 97 -2.26 3.75 -1.86
CA LEU A 97 -2.43 5.14 -1.41
C LEU A 97 -2.78 5.22 0.07
N LEU A 98 -3.64 4.32 0.57
CA LEU A 98 -3.97 4.26 1.99
C LEU A 98 -2.74 3.89 2.86
N GLY A 99 -2.01 2.85 2.48
CA GLY A 99 -0.84 2.39 3.23
C GLY A 99 0.27 3.45 3.27
N ASP A 100 0.57 4.07 2.14
CA ASP A 100 1.57 5.14 2.08
C ASP A 100 1.13 6.39 2.87
N SER A 101 -0.15 6.80 2.76
CA SER A 101 -0.69 7.93 3.52
C SER A 101 -0.62 7.70 5.03
N ILE A 102 -1.02 6.51 5.50
CA ILE A 102 -0.93 6.13 6.91
C ILE A 102 0.53 6.18 7.38
N SER A 103 1.46 5.64 6.59
CA SER A 103 2.89 5.66 6.92
C SER A 103 3.43 7.08 7.04
N ARG A 104 3.05 7.97 6.12
CA ARG A 104 3.45 9.40 6.17
C ARG A 104 2.88 10.11 7.39
N ILE A 105 1.59 9.88 7.71
CA ILE A 105 0.94 10.47 8.89
C ILE A 105 1.61 9.99 10.18
N LEU A 106 1.90 8.70 10.29
CA LEU A 106 2.60 8.14 11.45
C LEU A 106 4.00 8.75 11.58
N ASN A 107 4.78 8.81 10.49
CA ASN A 107 6.10 9.44 10.49
C ASN A 107 6.03 10.91 10.92
N ALA A 108 5.07 11.68 10.40
CA ALA A 108 4.85 13.07 10.79
C ALA A 108 4.49 13.22 12.28
N ASN A 109 3.93 12.19 12.90
CA ASN A 109 3.63 12.14 14.33
C ASN A 109 4.72 11.51 15.20
N GLY A 110 5.92 11.32 14.64
CA GLY A 110 7.10 10.86 15.38
C GLY A 110 7.17 9.34 15.55
N TYR A 111 6.40 8.56 14.79
CA TYR A 111 6.59 7.10 14.73
C TYR A 111 7.65 6.77 13.67
N LYS A 112 8.48 5.77 13.93
CA LYS A 112 9.34 5.18 12.90
C LYS A 112 8.54 4.10 12.17
N THR A 113 8.15 4.36 10.92
CA THR A 113 7.46 3.35 10.10
C THR A 113 8.42 2.60 9.18
N ILE A 114 8.09 1.36 8.90
CA ILE A 114 8.70 0.53 7.86
C ILE A 114 7.58 0.04 6.96
N LYS A 115 7.63 0.45 5.69
CA LYS A 115 6.66 0.04 4.66
C LYS A 115 7.07 -1.31 4.08
N THR A 116 6.18 -2.28 4.13
CA THR A 116 6.45 -3.65 3.66
C THR A 116 5.36 -4.14 2.73
N GLN A 117 5.72 -5.15 1.91
CA GLN A 117 4.77 -5.94 1.15
C GLN A 117 5.21 -7.41 1.09
N ILE A 118 4.23 -8.31 0.94
CA ILE A 118 4.45 -9.73 0.71
C ILE A 118 4.00 -10.04 -0.72
N ILE A 119 4.95 -10.25 -1.61
CA ILE A 119 4.66 -10.54 -3.01
C ILE A 119 4.41 -12.04 -3.15
N ASN A 120 3.22 -12.40 -3.63
CA ASN A 120 2.87 -13.80 -3.90
C ASN A 120 3.35 -14.18 -5.30
N ASP A 121 4.58 -14.69 -5.35
CA ASP A 121 5.33 -15.00 -6.57
C ASP A 121 5.40 -16.51 -6.88
N ARG A 122 4.70 -17.36 -6.10
CA ARG A 122 4.67 -18.82 -6.27
C ARG A 122 3.23 -19.36 -6.39
N GLY A 123 3.15 -20.67 -6.61
CA GLY A 123 1.88 -21.39 -6.61
C GLY A 123 1.29 -21.59 -8.00
N ILE A 124 0.10 -22.17 -8.03
CA ILE A 124 -0.56 -22.61 -9.28
C ILE A 124 -0.87 -21.46 -10.24
N HIS A 125 -1.10 -20.25 -9.72
CA HIS A 125 -1.51 -19.12 -10.54
C HIS A 125 -0.40 -18.63 -11.48
N ILE A 126 0.84 -18.51 -11.01
CA ILE A 126 1.95 -18.17 -11.89
C ILE A 126 2.27 -19.33 -12.83
N CYS A 127 2.13 -20.59 -12.39
CA CYS A 127 2.30 -21.75 -13.25
C CYS A 127 1.30 -21.77 -14.41
N LYS A 128 0.05 -21.35 -14.21
CA LYS A 128 -0.94 -21.16 -15.28
C LYS A 128 -0.42 -20.18 -16.35
N SER A 129 0.13 -19.05 -15.94
CA SER A 129 0.72 -18.09 -16.87
C SER A 129 1.94 -18.66 -17.61
N MET A 130 2.78 -19.43 -16.90
CA MET A 130 3.98 -20.07 -17.48
C MET A 130 3.61 -21.10 -18.55
N VAL A 131 2.66 -21.99 -18.27
CA VAL A 131 2.16 -22.98 -19.25
C VAL A 131 1.60 -22.30 -20.49
N SER A 132 0.76 -21.28 -20.29
CA SER A 132 0.17 -20.51 -21.38
C SER A 132 1.23 -19.79 -22.22
N TRP A 133 2.25 -19.20 -21.57
CA TRP A 133 3.35 -18.57 -22.28
C TRP A 133 4.15 -19.57 -23.13
N ILE A 134 4.50 -20.75 -22.59
CA ILE A 134 5.17 -21.81 -23.36
C ILE A 134 4.37 -22.19 -24.61
N LYS A 135 3.06 -22.39 -24.46
CA LYS A 135 2.19 -22.87 -25.54
C LYS A 135 1.93 -21.82 -26.63
N PHE A 136 1.73 -20.56 -26.23
CA PHE A 136 1.11 -19.58 -27.12
C PHE A 136 1.99 -18.36 -27.42
N ALA A 137 3.04 -18.11 -26.65
CA ALA A 137 3.86 -16.90 -26.83
C ALA A 137 4.80 -16.94 -28.03
N LYS A 138 5.15 -18.14 -28.55
CA LYS A 138 6.14 -18.29 -29.62
C LYS A 138 7.45 -17.51 -29.32
N GLY A 139 7.91 -17.52 -28.08
CA GLY A 139 9.12 -16.81 -27.64
C GLY A 139 8.98 -15.30 -27.43
N SER A 140 7.77 -14.71 -27.61
CA SER A 140 7.58 -13.27 -27.41
C SER A 140 7.86 -12.82 -25.97
N THR A 141 8.30 -11.57 -25.84
CA THR A 141 8.61 -10.91 -24.58
C THR A 141 7.83 -9.59 -24.45
N PRO A 142 7.72 -9.00 -23.25
CA PRO A 142 7.09 -7.68 -23.09
C PRO A 142 7.69 -6.65 -24.05
N LYS A 143 9.02 -6.62 -24.17
CA LYS A 143 9.74 -5.69 -25.03
C LYS A 143 9.40 -5.90 -26.53
N SER A 144 9.37 -7.16 -27.00
CA SER A 144 9.07 -7.47 -28.41
C SER A 144 7.61 -7.12 -28.79
N LYS A 145 6.71 -7.01 -27.81
CA LYS A 145 5.28 -6.67 -28.02
C LYS A 145 4.94 -5.23 -27.63
N GLY A 146 5.87 -4.45 -27.07
CA GLY A 146 5.59 -3.09 -26.61
C GLY A 146 4.53 -3.02 -25.50
N ILE A 147 4.40 -4.07 -24.66
CA ILE A 147 3.37 -4.18 -23.63
C ILE A 147 4.04 -4.04 -22.26
N LYS A 148 3.36 -3.33 -21.33
CA LYS A 148 3.79 -3.24 -19.93
C LYS A 148 4.03 -4.64 -19.38
N PRO A 149 5.18 -4.92 -18.70
CA PRO A 149 5.61 -6.30 -18.43
C PRO A 149 4.65 -7.12 -17.56
N ASP A 150 4.06 -6.56 -16.51
CA ASP A 150 3.05 -7.22 -15.68
C ASP A 150 1.75 -7.50 -16.45
N LYS A 151 1.32 -6.56 -17.31
CA LYS A 151 0.17 -6.76 -18.20
C LYS A 151 0.44 -7.87 -19.22
N PHE A 152 1.66 -7.94 -19.73
CA PHE A 152 2.06 -9.02 -20.64
C PHE A 152 1.88 -10.40 -19.99
N VAL A 153 2.40 -10.59 -18.77
CA VAL A 153 2.24 -11.85 -18.03
C VAL A 153 0.76 -12.11 -17.70
N GLY A 154 0.03 -11.10 -17.28
CA GLY A 154 -1.40 -11.19 -16.99
C GLY A 154 -2.24 -11.62 -18.20
N ASN A 155 -1.86 -11.22 -19.42
CA ASN A 155 -2.54 -11.67 -20.64
C ASN A 155 -2.45 -13.19 -20.83
N PHE A 156 -1.34 -13.82 -20.44
CA PHE A 156 -1.20 -15.28 -20.49
C PHE A 156 -2.02 -15.98 -19.41
N TYR A 157 -2.23 -15.34 -18.26
CA TYR A 157 -3.17 -15.86 -17.27
C TYR A 157 -4.61 -15.88 -17.81
N VAL A 158 -5.04 -14.81 -18.46
CA VAL A 158 -6.36 -14.73 -19.11
C VAL A 158 -6.48 -15.73 -20.26
N LEU A 159 -5.42 -15.90 -21.05
CA LEU A 159 -5.41 -16.88 -22.14
C LEU A 159 -5.49 -18.32 -21.63
N PHE A 160 -4.78 -18.63 -20.52
CA PHE A 160 -4.92 -19.91 -19.85
C PHE A 160 -6.37 -20.18 -19.46
N GLU A 161 -7.02 -19.23 -18.83
CA GLU A 161 -8.40 -19.40 -18.36
C GLU A 161 -9.38 -19.64 -19.53
N LYS A 162 -9.21 -18.91 -20.64
CA LYS A 162 -10.01 -19.13 -21.85
C LYS A 162 -9.84 -20.54 -22.39
N GLU A 163 -8.62 -21.04 -22.45
CA GLU A 163 -8.32 -22.39 -22.94
C GLU A 163 -8.83 -23.45 -21.97
N TYR A 164 -8.68 -23.23 -20.69
CA TYR A 164 -9.17 -24.10 -19.63
C TYR A 164 -10.69 -24.27 -19.72
N GLN A 165 -11.44 -23.18 -19.87
CA GLN A 165 -12.90 -23.23 -20.03
C GLN A 165 -13.34 -23.97 -21.31
N LYS A 166 -12.59 -23.85 -22.42
CA LYS A 166 -12.85 -24.62 -23.62
C LYS A 166 -12.68 -26.12 -23.37
N GLN A 167 -11.60 -26.50 -22.69
CA GLN A 167 -11.32 -27.91 -22.40
C GLN A 167 -12.36 -28.52 -21.44
N ILE A 168 -12.80 -27.75 -20.43
CA ILE A 168 -13.91 -28.16 -19.56
C ILE A 168 -15.16 -28.43 -20.37
N LYS A 169 -15.57 -27.53 -21.27
CA LYS A 169 -16.75 -27.71 -22.14
C LYS A 169 -16.66 -29.00 -22.98
N VAL A 170 -15.50 -29.27 -23.55
CA VAL A 170 -15.24 -30.49 -24.32
C VAL A 170 -15.41 -31.75 -23.45
N LEU A 171 -14.89 -31.73 -22.21
CA LEU A 171 -15.02 -32.87 -21.30
C LEU A 171 -16.47 -33.07 -20.82
N VAL A 172 -17.19 -31.99 -20.51
CA VAL A 172 -18.60 -32.06 -20.15
C VAL A 172 -19.44 -32.63 -21.30
N ASN A 173 -19.19 -32.22 -22.55
CA ASN A 173 -19.85 -32.77 -23.73
C ASN A 173 -19.52 -34.28 -23.96
N LYS A 174 -18.41 -34.77 -23.40
CA LYS A 174 -18.03 -36.19 -23.38
C LYS A 174 -18.65 -36.97 -22.20
N GLY A 175 -19.53 -36.35 -21.41
CA GLY A 175 -20.24 -36.99 -20.29
C GLY A 175 -19.59 -36.86 -18.91
N TYR A 176 -18.50 -36.10 -18.78
CA TYR A 176 -17.92 -35.84 -17.46
C TYR A 176 -18.79 -34.86 -16.66
N LYS A 177 -18.90 -35.07 -15.34
CA LYS A 177 -19.43 -34.05 -14.44
C LYS A 177 -18.53 -32.83 -14.46
N LYS A 178 -19.07 -31.63 -14.24
CA LYS A 178 -18.31 -30.36 -14.31
C LYS A 178 -17.08 -30.37 -13.38
N ASP A 179 -17.28 -30.80 -12.13
CA ASP A 179 -16.18 -30.85 -11.14
C ASP A 179 -15.03 -31.78 -11.54
N ASP A 180 -15.37 -32.90 -12.20
CA ASP A 180 -14.38 -33.83 -12.75
C ASP A 180 -13.70 -33.27 -13.99
N ALA A 181 -14.44 -32.59 -14.85
CA ALA A 181 -13.92 -31.94 -16.04
C ALA A 181 -12.91 -30.83 -15.66
N GLU A 182 -13.22 -30.04 -14.65
CA GLU A 182 -12.32 -29.02 -14.10
C GLU A 182 -10.99 -29.62 -13.61
N LYS A 183 -11.05 -30.75 -12.91
CA LYS A 183 -9.85 -31.43 -12.38
C LYS A 183 -9.04 -32.13 -13.47
N LYS A 184 -9.71 -32.59 -14.56
CA LYS A 184 -9.12 -33.41 -15.64
C LYS A 184 -8.74 -32.61 -16.88
N ALA A 185 -9.03 -31.31 -16.95
CA ALA A 185 -8.69 -30.48 -18.09
C ALA A 185 -7.18 -30.52 -18.35
N PRO A 186 -6.71 -30.90 -19.56
CA PRO A 186 -5.29 -31.13 -19.84
C PRO A 186 -4.39 -29.96 -19.48
N ILE A 187 -4.78 -28.73 -19.82
CA ILE A 187 -3.97 -27.54 -19.51
C ILE A 187 -3.85 -27.30 -18.00
N PHE A 188 -4.85 -27.70 -17.21
CA PHE A 188 -4.79 -27.59 -15.75
C PHE A 188 -3.87 -28.65 -15.14
N LEU A 189 -3.87 -29.86 -15.70
CA LEU A 189 -2.93 -30.91 -15.30
C LEU A 189 -1.49 -30.48 -15.60
N GLU A 190 -1.23 -29.85 -16.76
CA GLU A 190 0.08 -29.29 -17.08
C GLU A 190 0.51 -28.21 -16.08
N ALA A 191 -0.42 -27.35 -15.63
CA ALA A 191 -0.11 -26.34 -14.61
C ALA A 191 0.22 -26.97 -13.25
N LYS A 192 -0.48 -28.04 -12.86
CA LYS A 192 -0.15 -28.83 -11.66
C LYS A 192 1.23 -29.50 -11.76
N GLU A 193 1.53 -30.07 -12.92
CA GLU A 193 2.84 -30.68 -13.16
C GLU A 193 3.95 -29.63 -13.15
N MET A 194 3.72 -28.46 -13.71
CA MET A 194 4.63 -27.32 -13.65
C MET A 194 4.90 -26.90 -12.20
N LEU A 195 3.87 -26.86 -11.34
CA LEU A 195 4.04 -26.55 -9.92
C LEU A 195 4.90 -27.61 -9.21
N LYS A 196 4.66 -28.89 -9.45
CA LYS A 196 5.47 -29.98 -8.89
C LYS A 196 6.94 -29.86 -9.31
N LYS A 197 7.20 -29.57 -10.60
CA LYS A 197 8.57 -29.33 -11.11
C LYS A 197 9.21 -28.13 -10.43
N TRP A 198 8.46 -27.05 -10.22
CA TRP A 198 8.96 -25.90 -9.49
C TRP A 198 9.32 -26.28 -8.03
N GLU A 199 8.44 -27.02 -7.34
CA GLU A 199 8.66 -27.47 -5.96
C GLU A 199 9.81 -28.46 -5.80
N SER A 200 10.06 -29.28 -6.83
CA SER A 200 11.23 -30.20 -6.87
C SER A 200 12.53 -29.54 -7.32
N GLY A 201 12.51 -28.25 -7.67
CA GLY A 201 13.71 -27.52 -8.07
C GLY A 201 14.15 -27.73 -9.52
N ASP A 202 13.25 -28.16 -10.44
CA ASP A 202 13.59 -28.32 -11.85
C ASP A 202 14.16 -27.03 -12.45
N GLU A 203 15.41 -27.09 -12.92
CA GLU A 203 16.16 -25.90 -13.35
C GLU A 203 15.48 -25.11 -14.47
N LYS A 204 14.89 -25.81 -15.45
CA LYS A 204 14.20 -25.15 -16.58
C LYS A 204 12.96 -24.42 -16.11
N THR A 205 12.20 -25.04 -15.22
CA THR A 205 11.00 -24.45 -14.63
C THR A 205 11.35 -23.25 -13.75
N ILE A 206 12.35 -23.36 -12.91
CA ILE A 206 12.85 -22.27 -12.06
C ILE A 206 13.36 -21.09 -12.91
N LYS A 207 14.10 -21.37 -14.00
CA LYS A 207 14.60 -20.33 -14.92
C LYS A 207 13.44 -19.56 -15.57
N LEU A 208 12.44 -20.27 -16.04
CA LEU A 208 11.24 -19.65 -16.62
C LEU A 208 10.47 -18.83 -15.60
N TRP A 209 10.24 -19.39 -14.41
CA TRP A 209 9.58 -18.74 -13.30
C TRP A 209 10.29 -17.42 -12.90
N LYS A 210 11.63 -17.46 -12.74
CA LYS A 210 12.43 -16.26 -12.46
C LYS A 210 12.27 -15.20 -13.56
N LYS A 211 12.32 -15.62 -14.82
CA LYS A 211 12.18 -14.74 -15.98
C LYS A 211 10.81 -14.06 -16.01
N MET A 212 9.72 -14.80 -15.79
CA MET A 212 8.37 -14.24 -15.86
C MET A 212 8.08 -13.35 -14.64
N ASN A 213 8.53 -13.75 -13.44
CA ASN A 213 8.38 -12.89 -12.26
C ASN A 213 9.22 -11.59 -12.37
N SER A 214 10.43 -11.63 -12.96
CA SER A 214 11.20 -10.40 -13.19
C SER A 214 10.45 -9.39 -14.06
N TRP A 215 9.71 -9.85 -15.05
CA TRP A 215 8.84 -8.97 -15.85
C TRP A 215 7.70 -8.38 -15.01
N VAL A 216 7.10 -9.18 -14.13
CA VAL A 216 6.01 -8.68 -13.27
C VAL A 216 6.54 -7.63 -12.28
N TYR A 217 7.69 -7.89 -11.67
CA TYR A 217 8.32 -6.93 -10.74
C TYR A 217 8.64 -5.61 -11.44
N GLU A 218 9.25 -5.65 -12.63
CA GLU A 218 9.47 -4.44 -13.46
C GLU A 218 8.16 -3.68 -13.72
N GLY A 219 7.07 -4.40 -13.98
CA GLY A 219 5.76 -3.80 -14.20
C GLY A 219 5.17 -3.17 -12.93
N PHE A 220 5.36 -3.79 -11.77
CA PHE A 220 4.93 -3.25 -10.47
C PHE A 220 5.73 -2.00 -10.11
N ASP A 221 7.06 -2.04 -10.27
CA ASP A 221 7.94 -0.90 -10.00
C ASP A 221 7.56 0.32 -10.83
N LYS A 222 7.22 0.14 -12.11
CA LYS A 222 6.70 1.24 -12.95
C LYS A 222 5.43 1.86 -12.37
N THR A 223 4.54 1.06 -11.79
CA THR A 223 3.32 1.57 -11.16
C THR A 223 3.61 2.27 -9.83
N TYR A 224 4.44 1.68 -8.97
CA TYR A 224 4.82 2.28 -7.70
C TYR A 224 5.53 3.62 -7.91
N ASN A 225 6.50 3.66 -8.83
CA ASN A 225 7.20 4.91 -9.17
C ASN A 225 6.23 6.00 -9.68
N SER A 226 5.23 5.62 -10.50
CA SER A 226 4.21 6.58 -10.98
C SER A 226 3.31 7.10 -9.85
N LEU A 227 3.14 6.33 -8.76
CA LEU A 227 2.37 6.73 -7.59
C LEU A 227 3.23 7.43 -6.52
N GLY A 228 4.55 7.50 -6.69
CA GLY A 228 5.49 8.01 -5.69
C GLY A 228 5.55 7.14 -4.43
N ILE A 229 5.39 5.83 -4.58
CA ILE A 229 5.36 4.86 -3.48
C ILE A 229 6.62 4.00 -3.53
N GLU A 230 7.26 3.87 -2.39
CA GLU A 230 8.44 3.03 -2.18
C GLU A 230 8.22 2.12 -0.97
N PHE A 231 8.82 0.93 -1.00
CA PHE A 231 8.81 -0.02 0.10
C PHE A 231 10.22 -0.16 0.71
N ASP A 232 10.29 -0.12 2.03
CA ASP A 232 11.55 -0.34 2.75
C ASP A 232 11.96 -1.82 2.71
N LYS A 233 10.97 -2.74 2.68
CA LYS A 233 11.19 -4.18 2.69
C LYS A 233 10.18 -4.92 1.83
N ASN A 234 10.70 -5.71 0.88
CA ASN A 234 9.88 -6.65 0.11
C ASN A 234 10.11 -8.08 0.62
N TYR A 235 9.02 -8.78 0.91
CA TYR A 235 9.01 -10.21 1.18
C TYR A 235 8.44 -10.94 -0.03
N TYR A 236 9.00 -12.11 -0.34
CA TYR A 236 8.53 -12.98 -1.43
C TYR A 236 8.05 -14.29 -0.83
N GLU A 237 6.86 -14.72 -1.22
CA GLU A 237 6.29 -15.97 -0.70
C GLU A 237 7.19 -17.16 -1.02
N SER A 238 7.82 -17.18 -2.21
CA SER A 238 8.80 -18.21 -2.59
C SER A 238 9.95 -18.37 -1.59
N ASN A 239 10.32 -17.33 -0.83
CA ASN A 239 11.37 -17.36 0.18
C ASN A 239 10.85 -17.61 1.59
N THR A 240 9.56 -17.33 1.86
CA THR A 240 9.01 -17.33 3.23
C THR A 240 8.17 -18.56 3.54
N TYR A 241 7.58 -19.21 2.53
CA TYR A 241 6.66 -20.32 2.74
C TYR A 241 7.24 -21.51 3.50
N LEU A 242 8.53 -21.81 3.29
CA LEU A 242 9.22 -22.91 4.01
C LEU A 242 9.38 -22.60 5.51
N LYS A 243 9.54 -21.31 5.86
CA LYS A 243 9.58 -20.88 7.28
C LYS A 243 8.22 -21.06 7.92
N GLY A 244 7.15 -20.66 7.21
CA GLY A 244 5.78 -20.86 7.67
C GLY A 244 5.45 -22.33 7.90
N LYS A 245 5.86 -23.22 6.98
CA LYS A 245 5.70 -24.67 7.14
C LYS A 245 6.35 -25.19 8.43
N LYS A 246 7.59 -24.80 8.70
CA LYS A 246 8.29 -25.19 9.94
C LYS A 246 7.58 -24.70 11.20
N ILE A 247 7.05 -23.48 11.20
CA ILE A 247 6.31 -22.92 12.33
C ILE A 247 5.02 -23.71 12.57
N VAL A 248 4.29 -24.06 11.50
CA VAL A 248 3.08 -24.91 11.61
C VAL A 248 3.44 -26.31 12.15
N GLU A 249 4.49 -26.95 11.65
CA GLU A 249 4.95 -28.24 12.15
C GLU A 249 5.32 -28.19 13.64
N GLN A 250 6.00 -27.13 14.06
CA GLN A 250 6.31 -26.88 15.48
C GLN A 250 5.05 -26.66 16.32
N GLY A 251 4.08 -25.88 15.83
CA GLY A 251 2.80 -25.67 16.49
C GLY A 251 2.05 -26.99 16.73
N ILE A 252 1.93 -27.80 15.68
CA ILE A 252 1.30 -29.12 15.77
C ILE A 252 2.02 -30.02 16.78
N SER A 253 3.37 -30.06 16.75
CA SER A 253 4.16 -30.87 17.70
C SER A 253 4.02 -30.39 19.14
N ASN A 254 3.71 -29.12 19.37
CA ASN A 254 3.48 -28.52 20.68
C ASN A 254 2.01 -28.57 21.13
N GLY A 255 1.12 -29.21 20.36
CA GLY A 255 -0.29 -29.38 20.71
C GLY A 255 -1.16 -28.13 20.47
N ILE A 256 -0.72 -27.22 19.59
CA ILE A 256 -1.45 -26.01 19.17
C ILE A 256 -2.18 -26.30 17.86
#